data_bb49ee7069c37bf83109019c84c6e86c
#
_entry.id   bb49ee7069c37bf83109019c84c6e86c
#
_cell.length_a   1.000
_cell.length_b   1.000
_cell.length_c   1.000
_cell.angle_alpha   90.00
_cell.angle_beta   90.00
_cell.angle_gamma   90.00
#
_symmetry.space_group_name_H-M   'P 1'
#
loop_
_entity.id
_entity.type
_entity.pdbx_description
1 polymer ?
#
loop_
_entity_poly.entity_id
_entity_poly.type
_entity_poly.pdbx_seq_one_letter_code
_entity_poly.pdbx_strand_id
1 'polypeptide(L)'
;MASSSQPDLNDGIDYWSSQPASLDGVLGGFGTGSLPRVDALGSRLFLLHLFPELSTVDSALKPIDDPRLSHRIRALDVGAGIGRVTADVLLFLVSDVLLLEPVTPFVQEALARARHAAATPQRNWCGLADQYTSVTFVQGTLQDFDPAHPLANPPAKFLQRVGYSPEEPLEDVDSGFDVIWCQWCLGHLNDAQLVEFFRRSHAALREKDRSRSLIVVKENVCSDTADGGPKSSFDDQDSSLTRSDSAWKAVFTQAGLRLVREQVQEGLPEGLYTVKMYALR
;
A
#
# COMPACT_ATOMS: atom_id res chain seq x y z
N MET A 1 -21.30 -0.17 29.82
CA MET A 1 -20.10 -0.32 28.98
C MET A 1 -20.50 0.19 27.60
N ALA A 2 -19.91 1.29 27.12
CA ALA A 2 -20.15 1.75 25.77
C ALA A 2 -19.58 0.68 24.84
N SER A 3 -20.39 0.17 23.93
CA SER A 3 -19.92 -0.67 22.82
C SER A 3 -18.87 0.16 22.08
N SER A 4 -17.61 -0.25 22.09
CA SER A 4 -16.62 0.38 21.23
C SER A 4 -17.06 0.10 19.78
N SER A 5 -17.40 1.15 19.04
CA SER A 5 -17.73 1.03 17.63
C SER A 5 -16.55 0.39 16.90
N GLN A 6 -16.84 -0.59 16.06
CA GLN A 6 -15.84 -1.33 15.30
C GLN A 6 -16.11 -1.11 13.80
N PRO A 7 -15.08 -1.13 12.96
CA PRO A 7 -15.25 -1.03 11.50
C PRO A 7 -16.19 -2.10 10.98
N ASP A 8 -17.16 -1.69 10.15
CA ASP A 8 -17.98 -2.57 9.33
C ASP A 8 -17.52 -2.49 7.88
N LEU A 9 -17.31 -3.65 7.27
CA LEU A 9 -16.78 -3.75 5.92
C LEU A 9 -17.72 -3.14 4.88
N ASN A 10 -19.03 -3.39 5.01
CA ASN A 10 -20.01 -2.93 4.03
C ASN A 10 -20.19 -1.42 4.12
N ASP A 11 -20.28 -0.87 5.34
CA ASP A 11 -20.38 0.57 5.56
C ASP A 11 -19.17 1.30 4.96
N GLY A 12 -17.95 0.78 5.15
CA GLY A 12 -16.75 1.32 4.56
C GLY A 12 -16.76 1.27 3.02
N ILE A 13 -17.15 0.12 2.44
CA ILE A 13 -17.27 -0.02 0.97
C ILE A 13 -18.35 0.91 0.40
N ASP A 14 -19.49 1.03 1.06
CA ASP A 14 -20.59 1.91 0.63
C ASP A 14 -20.18 3.37 0.67
N TYR A 15 -19.50 3.80 1.75
CA TYR A 15 -18.95 5.16 1.83
C TYR A 15 -17.99 5.45 0.66
N TRP A 16 -16.98 4.61 0.46
CA TRP A 16 -15.98 4.84 -0.59
C TRP A 16 -16.54 4.68 -2.00
N SER A 17 -17.56 3.82 -2.19
CA SER A 17 -18.28 3.71 -3.46
C SER A 17 -19.06 4.97 -3.82
N SER A 18 -19.46 5.76 -2.83
CA SER A 18 -20.13 7.04 -3.01
C SER A 18 -19.18 8.20 -3.34
N GLN A 19 -17.87 8.04 -3.09
CA GLN A 19 -16.87 9.06 -3.37
C GLN A 19 -16.48 9.07 -4.86
N PRO A 20 -16.16 10.26 -5.42
CA PRO A 20 -15.65 10.33 -6.79
C PRO A 20 -14.37 9.49 -6.98
N ALA A 21 -14.32 8.68 -8.05
CA ALA A 21 -13.11 7.95 -8.44
C ALA A 21 -12.06 8.90 -9.03
N SER A 22 -11.59 9.84 -8.25
CA SER A 22 -10.66 10.91 -8.61
C SER A 22 -9.61 11.11 -7.52
N LEU A 23 -8.52 11.81 -7.84
CA LEU A 23 -7.49 12.14 -6.87
C LEU A 23 -8.06 12.94 -5.68
N ASP A 24 -8.98 13.83 -5.96
CA ASP A 24 -9.63 14.66 -4.95
C ASP A 24 -10.56 13.82 -4.06
N GLY A 25 -11.32 12.89 -4.65
CA GLY A 25 -12.21 12.00 -3.91
C GLY A 25 -11.45 11.06 -2.95
N VAL A 26 -10.38 10.40 -3.41
CA VAL A 26 -9.60 9.49 -2.56
C VAL A 26 -8.70 10.20 -1.54
N LEU A 27 -8.56 11.53 -1.63
CA LEU A 27 -7.76 12.35 -0.72
C LEU A 27 -8.61 13.35 0.09
N GLY A 28 -9.93 13.13 0.18
CA GLY A 28 -10.81 13.96 1.01
C GLY A 28 -10.77 15.45 0.68
N GLY A 29 -10.70 15.81 -0.63
CA GLY A 29 -10.63 17.21 -1.08
C GLY A 29 -9.22 17.80 -1.20
N PHE A 30 -8.17 17.02 -0.90
CA PHE A 30 -6.77 17.49 -0.97
C PHE A 30 -6.03 17.06 -2.24
N GLY A 31 -6.76 16.65 -3.28
CA GLY A 31 -6.18 16.12 -4.52
C GLY A 31 -5.48 17.16 -5.40
N THR A 32 -5.87 18.44 -5.30
CA THR A 32 -5.34 19.53 -6.15
C THR A 32 -4.18 20.31 -5.51
N GLY A 33 -3.91 20.12 -4.23
CA GLY A 33 -2.86 20.83 -3.47
C GLY A 33 -1.49 20.17 -3.56
N SER A 34 -0.67 20.48 -2.56
CA SER A 34 0.69 19.91 -2.43
C SER A 34 0.71 18.48 -1.92
N LEU A 35 -0.37 18.01 -1.27
CA LEU A 35 -0.45 16.72 -0.58
C LEU A 35 -0.02 15.55 -1.48
N PRO A 36 -0.58 15.34 -2.68
CA PRO A 36 -0.24 14.16 -3.50
C PRO A 36 1.26 14.09 -3.83
N ARG A 37 1.85 15.25 -4.12
CA ARG A 37 3.28 15.34 -4.48
C ARG A 37 4.19 15.12 -3.27
N VAL A 38 3.89 15.75 -2.15
CA VAL A 38 4.67 15.63 -0.90
C VAL A 38 4.60 14.22 -0.37
N ASP A 39 3.40 13.63 -0.38
CA ASP A 39 3.14 12.26 0.01
C ASP A 39 3.94 11.25 -0.84
N ALA A 40 3.88 11.37 -2.17
CA ALA A 40 4.61 10.49 -3.08
C ALA A 40 6.12 10.61 -2.91
N LEU A 41 6.66 11.83 -2.76
CA LEU A 41 8.07 12.06 -2.55
C LEU A 41 8.54 11.43 -1.22
N GLY A 42 7.83 11.68 -0.12
CA GLY A 42 8.14 11.10 1.18
C GLY A 42 8.12 9.58 1.16
N SER A 43 7.14 8.98 0.48
CA SER A 43 7.03 7.53 0.31
C SER A 43 8.21 6.93 -0.45
N ARG A 44 8.61 7.55 -1.58
CA ARG A 44 9.79 7.10 -2.35
C ARG A 44 11.08 7.21 -1.55
N LEU A 45 11.29 8.33 -0.85
CA LEU A 45 12.48 8.54 -0.02
C LEU A 45 12.55 7.54 1.13
N PHE A 46 11.41 7.22 1.74
CA PHE A 46 11.34 6.22 2.81
C PHE A 46 11.74 4.83 2.30
N LEU A 47 11.21 4.40 1.14
CA LEU A 47 11.60 3.14 0.50
C LEU A 47 13.07 3.12 0.10
N LEU A 48 13.57 4.14 -0.57
CA LEU A 48 14.96 4.23 -1.00
C LEU A 48 15.96 4.23 0.16
N HIS A 49 15.55 4.75 1.32
CA HIS A 49 16.37 4.67 2.52
C HIS A 49 16.49 3.23 3.06
N LEU A 50 15.40 2.45 2.97
CA LEU A 50 15.35 1.05 3.43
C LEU A 50 15.90 0.08 2.38
N PHE A 51 15.71 0.41 1.12
CA PHE A 51 16.10 -0.35 -0.07
C PHE A 51 16.88 0.52 -1.05
N PRO A 52 18.10 0.93 -0.71
CA PRO A 52 18.88 1.76 -1.63
C PRO A 52 19.16 1.09 -2.99
N GLU A 53 19.01 -0.24 -3.07
CA GLU A 53 19.12 -1.00 -4.32
C GLU A 53 18.05 -0.66 -5.35
N LEU A 54 16.91 -0.12 -4.93
CA LEU A 54 15.83 0.34 -5.81
C LEU A 54 16.17 1.63 -6.56
N SER A 55 17.27 2.32 -6.18
CA SER A 55 17.69 3.53 -6.89
C SER A 55 18.14 3.20 -8.31
N THR A 56 17.51 3.87 -9.27
CA THR A 56 17.90 3.84 -10.69
C THR A 56 18.83 4.98 -11.06
N VAL A 57 19.19 5.83 -10.10
CA VAL A 57 20.09 6.97 -10.29
C VAL A 57 21.48 6.59 -9.87
N ASP A 58 22.43 6.68 -10.80
CA ASP A 58 23.84 6.51 -10.53
C ASP A 58 24.38 7.61 -9.61
N SER A 59 25.27 7.27 -8.70
CA SER A 59 25.93 8.24 -7.85
C SER A 59 27.39 7.85 -7.61
N ALA A 60 28.23 8.86 -7.33
CA ALA A 60 29.63 8.67 -7.02
C ALA A 60 29.86 7.78 -5.77
N LEU A 61 28.88 7.75 -4.86
CA LEU A 61 28.93 6.92 -3.65
C LEU A 61 28.42 5.48 -3.90
N LYS A 62 27.66 5.28 -4.97
CA LYS A 62 27.05 3.99 -5.31
C LYS A 62 26.89 3.89 -6.84
N PRO A 63 27.97 3.51 -7.57
CA PRO A 63 27.90 3.26 -9.01
C PRO A 63 26.92 2.13 -9.36
N ILE A 64 26.24 2.25 -10.50
CA ILE A 64 25.29 1.24 -11.00
C ILE A 64 26.04 0.11 -11.77
N ASP A 65 27.18 -0.31 -11.33
CA ASP A 65 28.00 -1.30 -12.03
C ASP A 65 27.64 -2.78 -11.76
N ASP A 66 26.69 -3.02 -10.84
CA ASP A 66 26.30 -4.37 -10.46
C ASP A 66 24.81 -4.59 -10.76
N PRO A 67 24.41 -5.70 -11.39
CA PRO A 67 22.99 -6.10 -11.46
C PRO A 67 22.49 -6.36 -10.02
N ARG A 68 22.07 -5.31 -9.39
CA ARG A 68 21.75 -5.22 -7.95
C ARG A 68 20.60 -6.09 -7.54
N LEU A 69 19.80 -6.47 -8.51
CA LEU A 69 18.61 -7.29 -8.30
C LEU A 69 18.64 -8.42 -9.32
N SER A 70 18.88 -9.62 -8.82
CA SER A 70 18.88 -10.85 -9.62
C SER A 70 17.48 -11.28 -10.06
N HIS A 71 16.44 -10.56 -9.64
CA HIS A 71 15.04 -10.85 -9.92
C HIS A 71 14.23 -9.56 -10.05
N ARG A 72 13.06 -9.66 -10.67
CA ARG A 72 12.09 -8.57 -10.73
C ARG A 72 11.55 -8.29 -9.33
N ILE A 73 11.61 -7.03 -8.90
CA ILE A 73 11.10 -6.58 -7.60
C ILE A 73 9.58 -6.47 -7.67
N ARG A 74 8.93 -7.03 -6.67
CA ARG A 74 7.48 -7.13 -6.63
C ARG A 74 6.89 -6.46 -5.40
N ALA A 75 5.87 -5.63 -5.62
CA ALA A 75 5.12 -4.98 -4.55
C ALA A 75 3.65 -5.38 -4.55
N LEU A 76 3.04 -5.36 -3.36
CA LEU A 76 1.60 -5.36 -3.16
C LEU A 76 1.18 -3.97 -2.71
N ASP A 77 0.28 -3.33 -3.45
CA ASP A 77 -0.40 -2.07 -3.10
C ASP A 77 -1.77 -2.40 -2.51
N VAL A 78 -1.92 -2.20 -1.21
CA VAL A 78 -3.06 -2.65 -0.41
C VAL A 78 -4.06 -1.51 -0.24
N GLY A 79 -5.35 -1.74 -0.59
CA GLY A 79 -6.37 -0.68 -0.56
C GLY A 79 -5.98 0.47 -1.50
N ALA A 80 -5.60 0.11 -2.72
CA ALA A 80 -4.88 1.01 -3.63
C ALA A 80 -5.74 2.15 -4.21
N GLY A 81 -7.05 2.13 -4.00
CA GLY A 81 -7.97 3.12 -4.55
C GLY A 81 -7.89 3.19 -6.07
N ILE A 82 -7.71 4.40 -6.59
CA ILE A 82 -7.51 4.65 -8.03
C ILE A 82 -6.08 4.39 -8.53
N GLY A 83 -5.26 3.67 -7.74
CA GLY A 83 -3.88 3.33 -8.10
C GLY A 83 -2.88 4.48 -7.94
N ARG A 84 -3.15 5.45 -7.06
CA ARG A 84 -2.29 6.62 -6.86
C ARG A 84 -0.89 6.23 -6.38
N VAL A 85 -0.79 5.38 -5.36
CA VAL A 85 0.49 4.91 -4.82
C VAL A 85 1.21 4.02 -5.83
N THR A 86 0.49 3.12 -6.48
CA THR A 86 1.03 2.32 -7.60
C THR A 86 1.70 3.22 -8.64
N ALA A 87 0.98 4.25 -9.15
CA ALA A 87 1.43 5.10 -10.24
C ALA A 87 2.53 6.08 -9.85
N ASP A 88 2.42 6.70 -8.64
CA ASP A 88 3.26 7.81 -8.24
C ASP A 88 4.41 7.41 -7.30
N VAL A 89 4.40 6.17 -6.79
CA VAL A 89 5.44 5.68 -5.87
C VAL A 89 6.05 4.38 -6.37
N LEU A 90 5.25 3.32 -6.46
CA LEU A 90 5.78 1.96 -6.60
C LEU A 90 6.40 1.72 -7.98
N LEU A 91 5.74 2.06 -9.09
CA LEU A 91 6.25 1.85 -10.44
C LEU A 91 7.53 2.62 -10.78
N PHE A 92 7.93 3.60 -9.94
CA PHE A 92 9.24 4.23 -10.03
C PHE A 92 10.37 3.42 -9.39
N LEU A 93 10.03 2.42 -8.58
CA LEU A 93 10.99 1.72 -7.71
C LEU A 93 10.98 0.21 -7.89
N VAL A 94 9.84 -0.37 -8.33
CA VAL A 94 9.67 -1.82 -8.46
C VAL A 94 9.24 -2.21 -9.88
N SER A 95 9.42 -3.48 -10.21
CA SER A 95 9.12 -4.01 -11.55
C SER A 95 7.65 -4.38 -11.69
N ASP A 96 7.06 -4.99 -10.67
CA ASP A 96 5.72 -5.56 -10.74
C ASP A 96 4.91 -5.16 -9.51
N VAL A 97 3.69 -4.70 -9.73
CA VAL A 97 2.75 -4.35 -8.66
C VAL A 97 1.51 -5.24 -8.76
N LEU A 98 1.13 -5.86 -7.66
CA LEU A 98 -0.23 -6.36 -7.49
C LEU A 98 -1.03 -5.27 -6.77
N LEU A 99 -2.06 -4.76 -7.42
CA LEU A 99 -2.96 -3.74 -6.91
C LEU A 99 -4.22 -4.40 -6.39
N LEU A 100 -4.47 -4.29 -5.08
CA LEU A 100 -5.65 -4.82 -4.40
C LEU A 100 -6.58 -3.69 -3.97
N GLU A 101 -7.84 -3.73 -4.43
CA GLU A 101 -8.84 -2.71 -4.11
C GLU A 101 -10.25 -3.31 -4.09
N PRO A 102 -11.04 -3.17 -3.00
CA PRO A 102 -12.41 -3.70 -2.94
C PRO A 102 -13.44 -2.85 -3.71
N VAL A 103 -13.25 -1.53 -3.78
CA VAL A 103 -14.24 -0.58 -4.29
C VAL A 103 -14.26 -0.61 -5.81
N THR A 104 -15.36 -1.09 -6.39
CA THR A 104 -15.48 -1.29 -7.84
C THR A 104 -15.18 -0.03 -8.67
N PRO A 105 -15.74 1.17 -8.41
CA PRO A 105 -15.41 2.37 -9.17
C PRO A 105 -13.91 2.70 -9.14
N PHE A 106 -13.24 2.47 -8.01
CA PHE A 106 -11.84 2.82 -7.84
C PHE A 106 -10.92 1.88 -8.62
N VAL A 107 -11.09 0.56 -8.48
CA VAL A 107 -10.26 -0.40 -9.21
C VAL A 107 -10.48 -0.31 -10.71
N GLN A 108 -11.69 0.01 -11.18
CA GLN A 108 -11.97 0.22 -12.60
C GLN A 108 -11.29 1.49 -13.14
N GLU A 109 -11.30 2.58 -12.38
CA GLU A 109 -10.59 3.81 -12.73
C GLU A 109 -9.07 3.56 -12.78
N ALA A 110 -8.51 2.87 -11.77
CA ALA A 110 -7.10 2.50 -11.76
C ALA A 110 -6.71 1.67 -13.01
N LEU A 111 -7.53 0.68 -13.36
CA LEU A 111 -7.34 -0.14 -14.55
C LEU A 111 -7.45 0.68 -15.85
N ALA A 112 -8.40 1.59 -15.94
CA ALA A 112 -8.56 2.46 -17.11
C ALA A 112 -7.32 3.36 -17.32
N ARG A 113 -6.78 3.94 -16.23
CA ARG A 113 -5.55 4.75 -16.24
C ARG A 113 -4.34 3.93 -16.69
N ALA A 114 -4.16 2.73 -16.16
CA ALA A 114 -3.07 1.85 -16.54
C ALA A 114 -3.13 1.44 -18.02
N ARG A 115 -4.33 1.08 -18.53
CA ARG A 115 -4.55 0.79 -19.96
C ARG A 115 -4.19 1.99 -20.86
N HIS A 116 -4.61 3.18 -20.44
CA HIS A 116 -4.29 4.41 -21.15
C HIS A 116 -2.77 4.66 -21.19
N ALA A 117 -2.09 4.48 -20.05
CA ALA A 117 -0.65 4.64 -19.95
C ALA A 117 0.13 3.58 -20.73
N ALA A 118 -0.39 2.36 -20.85
CA ALA A 118 0.19 1.32 -21.70
C ALA A 118 0.05 1.63 -23.21
N ALA A 119 -1.03 2.33 -23.60
CA ALA A 119 -1.23 2.75 -24.98
C ALA A 119 -0.50 4.06 -25.33
N THR A 120 -0.30 4.94 -24.33
CA THR A 120 0.33 6.26 -24.51
C THR A 120 1.25 6.54 -23.33
N PRO A 121 2.59 6.54 -23.52
CA PRO A 121 3.54 6.73 -22.43
C PRO A 121 3.25 7.98 -21.59
N GLN A 122 3.22 7.81 -20.28
CA GLN A 122 2.97 8.86 -19.31
C GLN A 122 4.08 8.91 -18.26
N ARG A 123 4.21 10.06 -17.59
CA ARG A 123 5.20 10.23 -16.52
C ARG A 123 4.93 9.34 -15.30
N ASN A 124 3.67 9.22 -14.90
CA ASN A 124 3.18 8.24 -13.92
C ASN A 124 2.73 6.97 -14.65
N TRP A 125 2.48 5.87 -13.94
CA TRP A 125 2.27 4.55 -14.55
C TRP A 125 3.45 4.15 -15.46
N CYS A 126 4.66 4.51 -15.06
CA CYS A 126 5.84 4.39 -15.89
C CYS A 126 6.21 2.93 -16.20
N GLY A 127 6.78 2.71 -17.41
CA GLY A 127 7.25 1.40 -17.85
C GLY A 127 6.17 0.45 -18.38
N LEU A 128 4.87 0.81 -18.31
CA LEU A 128 3.78 -0.04 -18.82
C LEU A 128 3.77 -0.10 -20.34
N ALA A 129 3.98 1.04 -21.02
CA ALA A 129 4.00 1.10 -22.49
C ALA A 129 5.15 0.28 -23.09
N ASP A 130 6.30 0.30 -22.44
CA ASP A 130 7.51 -0.41 -22.87
C ASP A 130 7.55 -1.85 -22.37
N GLN A 131 6.50 -2.30 -21.66
CA GLN A 131 6.43 -3.62 -21.01
C GLN A 131 7.61 -3.90 -20.05
N TYR A 132 8.19 -2.86 -19.48
CA TYR A 132 9.25 -2.97 -18.48
C TYR A 132 8.70 -3.26 -17.09
N THR A 133 7.57 -2.64 -16.76
CA THR A 133 6.83 -2.87 -15.51
C THR A 133 5.48 -3.51 -15.78
N SER A 134 4.85 -4.02 -14.71
CA SER A 134 3.48 -4.55 -14.79
C SER A 134 2.64 -4.17 -13.57
N VAL A 135 1.32 -4.12 -13.80
CA VAL A 135 0.33 -4.05 -12.73
C VAL A 135 -0.71 -5.14 -12.92
N THR A 136 -0.87 -5.97 -11.89
CA THR A 136 -1.91 -7.00 -11.81
C THR A 136 -3.04 -6.49 -10.94
N PHE A 137 -4.23 -6.31 -11.50
CA PHE A 137 -5.40 -5.76 -10.82
C PHE A 137 -6.23 -6.89 -10.22
N VAL A 138 -6.45 -6.80 -8.91
CA VAL A 138 -7.27 -7.73 -8.13
C VAL A 138 -8.31 -6.95 -7.34
N GLN A 139 -9.57 -7.33 -7.48
CA GLN A 139 -10.64 -6.80 -6.65
C GLN A 139 -10.88 -7.73 -5.46
N GLY A 140 -10.76 -7.19 -4.25
CA GLY A 140 -10.93 -8.00 -3.03
C GLY A 140 -10.73 -7.18 -1.77
N THR A 141 -11.17 -7.74 -0.64
CA THR A 141 -11.12 -7.12 0.67
C THR A 141 -9.91 -7.58 1.47
N LEU A 142 -9.43 -6.76 2.39
CA LEU A 142 -8.26 -7.08 3.24
C LEU A 142 -8.55 -8.21 4.22
N GLN A 143 -9.81 -8.36 4.61
CA GLN A 143 -10.26 -9.37 5.57
C GLN A 143 -9.97 -10.78 5.07
N ASP A 144 -10.22 -11.03 3.79
CA ASP A 144 -10.18 -12.37 3.18
C ASP A 144 -8.99 -12.60 2.26
N PHE A 145 -8.27 -11.55 1.89
CA PHE A 145 -7.16 -11.65 0.95
C PHE A 145 -5.96 -12.40 1.55
N ASP A 146 -5.45 -13.37 0.81
CA ASP A 146 -4.20 -14.06 1.12
C ASP A 146 -3.07 -13.59 0.18
N PRO A 147 -2.12 -12.79 0.67
CA PRO A 147 -1.00 -12.33 -0.14
C PRO A 147 -0.08 -13.45 -0.64
N ALA A 148 -0.04 -14.60 0.02
CA ALA A 148 0.77 -15.73 -0.43
C ALA A 148 0.17 -16.42 -1.67
N HIS A 149 -1.15 -16.39 -1.80
CA HIS A 149 -1.91 -16.98 -2.89
C HIS A 149 -2.97 -16.01 -3.43
N PRO A 150 -2.56 -14.90 -4.07
CA PRO A 150 -3.44 -13.78 -4.38
C PRO A 150 -4.65 -14.11 -5.26
N LEU A 151 -4.59 -15.19 -6.03
CA LEU A 151 -5.66 -15.59 -6.95
C LEU A 151 -6.32 -16.93 -6.58
N ALA A 152 -5.86 -17.60 -5.52
CA ALA A 152 -6.32 -18.96 -5.20
C ALA A 152 -7.68 -19.01 -4.49
N ASN A 153 -8.07 -17.93 -3.78
CA ASN A 153 -9.25 -17.92 -2.92
C ASN A 153 -10.28 -16.86 -3.34
N PRO A 154 -11.55 -17.25 -3.62
CA PRO A 154 -12.65 -16.29 -3.57
C PRO A 154 -12.73 -15.67 -2.16
N PRO A 155 -13.05 -14.36 -2.01
CA PRO A 155 -13.69 -13.53 -3.03
C PRO A 155 -12.74 -12.66 -3.88
N ALA A 156 -11.41 -12.83 -3.80
CA ALA A 156 -10.49 -12.03 -4.61
C ALA A 156 -10.66 -12.36 -6.11
N LYS A 157 -10.97 -11.33 -6.90
CA LYS A 157 -11.23 -11.46 -8.33
C LYS A 157 -10.10 -10.84 -9.14
N PHE A 158 -9.41 -11.66 -9.93
CA PHE A 158 -8.50 -11.16 -10.96
C PHE A 158 -9.29 -10.39 -12.03
N LEU A 159 -8.85 -9.18 -12.35
CA LEU A 159 -9.47 -8.35 -13.38
C LEU A 159 -8.62 -8.35 -14.65
N GLN A 160 -7.34 -7.97 -14.53
CA GLN A 160 -6.40 -7.91 -15.65
C GLN A 160 -4.98 -7.72 -15.15
N ARG A 161 -4.00 -8.06 -16.01
CA ARG A 161 -2.63 -7.59 -15.94
C ARG A 161 -2.36 -6.61 -17.08
N VAL A 162 -1.65 -5.51 -16.81
CA VAL A 162 -1.25 -4.50 -17.79
C VAL A 162 0.27 -4.34 -17.74
N GLY A 163 0.91 -4.20 -18.88
CA GLY A 163 2.38 -4.10 -19.01
C GLY A 163 3.04 -5.46 -19.21
N TYR A 164 4.19 -5.67 -18.60
CA TYR A 164 4.95 -6.92 -18.72
C TYR A 164 4.13 -8.16 -18.33
N SER A 165 4.29 -9.24 -19.08
CA SER A 165 3.78 -10.57 -18.74
C SER A 165 4.89 -11.60 -18.92
N PRO A 166 5.07 -12.55 -17.99
CA PRO A 166 5.95 -13.69 -18.20
C PRO A 166 5.45 -14.59 -19.33
N GLU A 167 6.29 -15.55 -19.78
CA GLU A 167 5.94 -16.51 -20.84
C GLU A 167 4.68 -17.31 -20.47
N GLU A 168 4.66 -17.87 -19.27
CA GLU A 168 3.45 -18.48 -18.70
C GLU A 168 2.68 -17.40 -17.93
N PRO A 169 1.50 -16.99 -18.42
CA PRO A 169 0.73 -15.93 -17.78
C PRO A 169 0.44 -16.22 -16.29
N LEU A 170 0.75 -15.24 -15.44
CA LEU A 170 0.51 -15.30 -13.99
C LEU A 170 1.36 -16.33 -13.20
N GLU A 171 2.37 -16.97 -13.79
CA GLU A 171 3.25 -17.91 -13.09
C GLU A 171 3.96 -17.27 -11.88
N ASP A 172 4.16 -15.95 -11.93
CA ASP A 172 4.82 -15.17 -10.88
C ASP A 172 3.91 -14.73 -9.74
N VAL A 173 2.59 -14.99 -9.84
CA VAL A 173 1.58 -14.45 -8.90
C VAL A 173 1.82 -14.92 -7.48
N ASP A 174 2.19 -16.18 -7.28
CA ASP A 174 2.45 -16.80 -5.98
C ASP A 174 3.91 -16.66 -5.52
N SER A 175 4.73 -15.88 -6.22
CA SER A 175 6.17 -15.73 -5.90
C SER A 175 6.46 -14.87 -4.68
N GLY A 176 5.44 -14.35 -4.00
CA GLY A 176 5.57 -13.46 -2.83
C GLY A 176 5.92 -12.01 -3.22
N PHE A 177 6.25 -11.21 -2.20
CA PHE A 177 6.50 -9.78 -2.34
C PHE A 177 7.78 -9.33 -1.65
N ASP A 178 8.46 -8.37 -2.27
CA ASP A 178 9.60 -7.66 -1.68
C ASP A 178 9.10 -6.48 -0.83
N VAL A 179 8.00 -5.85 -1.25
CA VAL A 179 7.34 -4.75 -0.52
C VAL A 179 5.84 -4.99 -0.46
N ILE A 180 5.26 -4.92 0.74
CA ILE A 180 3.80 -4.82 0.93
C ILE A 180 3.53 -3.42 1.46
N TRP A 181 2.84 -2.60 0.66
CA TRP A 181 2.55 -1.20 0.97
C TRP A 181 1.09 -1.02 1.36
N CYS A 182 0.85 -0.54 2.58
CA CYS A 182 -0.46 -0.27 3.13
C CYS A 182 -0.56 1.21 3.47
N GLN A 183 -1.41 1.96 2.78
CA GLN A 183 -1.56 3.40 3.01
C GLN A 183 -3.02 3.82 3.06
N TRP A 184 -3.44 4.37 4.21
CA TRP A 184 -4.78 4.90 4.45
C TRP A 184 -5.92 3.90 4.17
N CYS A 185 -5.70 2.64 4.51
CA CYS A 185 -6.67 1.57 4.29
C CYS A 185 -6.86 0.63 5.49
N LEU A 186 -5.89 0.60 6.39
CA LEU A 186 -5.91 -0.36 7.51
C LEU A 186 -6.87 0.04 8.64
N GLY A 187 -7.37 1.27 8.61
CA GLY A 187 -8.42 1.74 9.51
C GLY A 187 -9.73 0.93 9.41
N HIS A 188 -10.00 0.31 8.26
CA HIS A 188 -11.18 -0.53 8.01
C HIS A 188 -11.08 -1.96 8.56
N LEU A 189 -10.03 -2.26 9.31
CA LEU A 189 -9.85 -3.52 10.04
C LEU A 189 -9.91 -3.28 11.53
N ASN A 190 -10.61 -4.13 12.28
CA ASN A 190 -10.44 -4.18 13.73
C ASN A 190 -9.08 -4.80 14.09
N ASP A 191 -8.68 -4.74 15.36
CA ASP A 191 -7.32 -5.16 15.76
C ASP A 191 -7.07 -6.65 15.51
N ALA A 192 -8.06 -7.51 15.72
CA ALA A 192 -7.92 -8.95 15.46
C ALA A 192 -7.73 -9.24 13.96
N GLN A 193 -8.54 -8.61 13.11
CA GLN A 193 -8.43 -8.71 11.65
C GLN A 193 -7.08 -8.16 11.16
N LEU A 194 -6.63 -7.05 11.74
CA LEU A 194 -5.37 -6.40 11.39
C LEU A 194 -4.16 -7.27 11.75
N VAL A 195 -4.17 -7.89 12.94
CA VAL A 195 -3.12 -8.84 13.35
C VAL A 195 -3.05 -10.02 12.38
N GLU A 196 -4.20 -10.56 11.98
CA GLU A 196 -4.27 -11.69 11.06
C GLU A 196 -3.83 -11.31 9.66
N PHE A 197 -4.23 -10.14 9.16
CA PHE A 197 -3.76 -9.59 7.89
C PHE A 197 -2.22 -9.43 7.88
N PHE A 198 -1.64 -8.91 8.94
CA PHE A 198 -0.18 -8.77 9.05
C PHE A 198 0.54 -10.11 9.08
N ARG A 199 -0.01 -11.13 9.74
CA ARG A 199 0.57 -12.48 9.74
C ARG A 199 0.58 -13.09 8.34
N ARG A 200 -0.53 -12.99 7.59
CA ARG A 200 -0.60 -13.43 6.20
C ARG A 200 0.37 -12.64 5.30
N SER A 201 0.42 -11.31 5.49
CA SER A 201 1.35 -10.44 4.76
C SER A 201 2.81 -10.80 5.04
N HIS A 202 3.16 -11.04 6.30
CA HIS A 202 4.51 -11.47 6.66
C HIS A 202 4.84 -12.84 6.05
N ALA A 203 3.87 -13.77 6.01
CA ALA A 203 4.06 -15.08 5.37
C ALA A 203 4.38 -14.95 3.87
N ALA A 204 3.86 -13.95 3.19
CA ALA A 204 4.04 -13.68 1.77
C ALA A 204 5.31 -12.90 1.41
N LEU A 205 6.13 -12.48 2.39
CA LEU A 205 7.40 -11.82 2.11
C LEU A 205 8.42 -12.81 1.53
N ARG A 206 9.13 -12.40 0.46
CA ARG A 206 10.09 -13.24 -0.27
C ARG A 206 11.36 -13.55 0.52
N GLU A 207 12.03 -12.53 1.03
CA GLU A 207 13.35 -12.66 1.66
C GLU A 207 13.32 -12.31 3.15
N LYS A 208 12.64 -13.14 3.94
CA LYS A 208 12.53 -12.99 5.40
C LYS A 208 13.87 -13.10 6.10
N ASP A 209 14.65 -14.12 5.75
CA ASP A 209 15.92 -14.46 6.42
C ASP A 209 17.05 -13.46 6.11
N ARG A 210 17.04 -12.86 4.92
CA ARG A 210 18.03 -11.84 4.51
C ARG A 210 17.62 -10.43 4.88
N SER A 211 16.46 -10.28 5.53
CA SER A 211 15.91 -8.98 5.97
C SER A 211 15.80 -7.95 4.86
N ARG A 212 15.50 -8.38 3.64
CA ARG A 212 15.35 -7.49 2.48
C ARG A 212 13.90 -7.14 2.19
N SER A 213 12.95 -8.09 2.36
CA SER A 213 11.54 -7.79 2.15
C SER A 213 10.92 -7.12 3.38
N LEU A 214 9.90 -6.28 3.19
CA LEU A 214 9.27 -5.53 4.26
C LEU A 214 7.80 -5.20 4.02
N ILE A 215 7.08 -4.95 5.10
CA ILE A 215 5.75 -4.34 5.09
C ILE A 215 5.92 -2.87 5.46
N VAL A 216 5.32 -1.98 4.69
CA VAL A 216 5.22 -0.55 5.00
C VAL A 216 3.78 -0.22 5.36
N VAL A 217 3.60 0.40 6.51
CA VAL A 217 2.34 0.98 6.95
C VAL A 217 2.50 2.50 6.94
N LYS A 218 1.62 3.22 6.23
CA LYS A 218 1.57 4.68 6.21
C LYS A 218 0.15 5.13 6.53
N GLU A 219 -0.04 5.63 7.74
CA GLU A 219 -1.39 5.87 8.28
C GLU A 219 -1.47 7.15 9.09
N ASN A 220 -2.69 7.65 9.22
CA ASN A 220 -3.04 8.69 10.16
C ASN A 220 -2.82 8.20 11.60
N VAL A 221 -2.33 9.09 12.46
CA VAL A 221 -2.08 8.78 13.87
C VAL A 221 -2.77 9.81 14.75
N CYS A 222 -3.63 9.34 15.67
CA CYS A 222 -4.21 10.17 16.72
C CYS A 222 -3.29 10.20 17.96
N SER A 223 -3.58 11.08 18.91
CA SER A 223 -2.84 11.14 20.16
C SER A 223 -3.11 9.89 21.02
N ASP A 224 -2.09 9.44 21.76
CA ASP A 224 -2.25 8.45 22.82
C ASP A 224 -3.19 8.97 23.92
N THR A 225 -3.58 8.11 24.84
CA THR A 225 -4.29 8.50 26.07
C THR A 225 -3.42 9.45 26.92
N ALA A 226 -4.04 10.16 27.87
CA ALA A 226 -3.32 11.11 28.71
C ALA A 226 -2.18 10.50 29.55
N ASP A 227 -2.28 9.21 29.82
CA ASP A 227 -1.27 8.40 30.51
C ASP A 227 -0.28 7.70 29.55
N GLY A 228 -0.34 8.03 28.26
CA GLY A 228 0.56 7.49 27.24
C GLY A 228 0.18 6.10 26.70
N GLY A 229 -1.01 5.62 27.02
CA GLY A 229 -1.51 4.32 26.57
C GLY A 229 -2.11 4.34 25.16
N PRO A 230 -2.35 3.16 24.58
CA PRO A 230 -2.93 3.03 23.25
C PRO A 230 -4.37 3.57 23.20
N LYS A 231 -4.67 4.25 22.08
CA LYS A 231 -5.98 4.82 21.78
C LYS A 231 -6.35 4.59 20.33
N SER A 232 -7.64 4.41 20.07
CA SER A 232 -8.23 4.44 18.74
C SER A 232 -9.45 5.36 18.74
N SER A 233 -9.60 6.11 17.66
CA SER A 233 -10.75 6.97 17.40
C SER A 233 -11.54 6.38 16.25
N PHE A 234 -12.83 6.11 16.46
CA PHE A 234 -13.73 5.61 15.43
C PHE A 234 -14.34 6.79 14.66
N ASP A 235 -14.35 6.70 13.34
CA ASP A 235 -15.07 7.58 12.44
C ASP A 235 -16.30 6.83 11.93
N ASP A 236 -17.50 7.37 12.21
CA ASP A 236 -18.77 6.76 11.82
C ASP A 236 -19.18 7.09 10.38
N GLN A 237 -18.49 8.01 9.71
CA GLN A 237 -18.76 8.37 8.33
C GLN A 237 -18.24 7.29 7.36
N ASP A 238 -16.99 6.90 7.53
CA ASP A 238 -16.34 5.90 6.66
C ASP A 238 -16.13 4.53 7.33
N SER A 239 -16.64 4.38 8.56
CA SER A 239 -16.50 3.15 9.35
C SER A 239 -15.05 2.72 9.52
N SER A 240 -14.19 3.65 9.97
CA SER A 240 -12.76 3.40 10.16
C SER A 240 -12.25 3.76 11.56
N LEU A 241 -11.06 3.23 11.89
CA LEU A 241 -10.32 3.51 13.11
C LEU A 241 -9.04 4.28 12.80
N THR A 242 -8.90 5.48 13.39
CA THR A 242 -7.60 6.16 13.48
C THR A 242 -6.92 5.74 14.78
N ARG A 243 -5.80 5.03 14.66
CA ARG A 243 -5.05 4.50 15.81
C ARG A 243 -3.93 5.45 16.24
N SER A 244 -3.62 5.48 17.52
CA SER A 244 -2.44 6.17 18.04
C SER A 244 -1.15 5.39 17.75
N ASP A 245 0.00 6.04 17.92
CA ASP A 245 1.32 5.42 17.71
C ASP A 245 1.52 4.18 18.56
N SER A 246 1.16 4.26 19.85
CA SER A 246 1.26 3.11 20.77
C SER A 246 0.29 1.99 20.40
N ALA A 247 -0.91 2.30 19.88
CA ALA A 247 -1.87 1.30 19.40
C ALA A 247 -1.33 0.57 18.15
N TRP A 248 -0.75 1.28 17.19
CA TRP A 248 -0.08 0.66 16.03
C TRP A 248 1.03 -0.29 16.47
N LYS A 249 1.93 0.15 17.36
CA LYS A 249 3.04 -0.66 17.87
C LYS A 249 2.57 -1.91 18.63
N ALA A 250 1.46 -1.80 19.37
CA ALA A 250 0.86 -2.94 20.04
C ALA A 250 0.36 -4.00 19.05
N VAL A 251 -0.32 -3.58 17.97
CA VAL A 251 -0.77 -4.47 16.88
C VAL A 251 0.41 -5.13 16.17
N PHE A 252 1.46 -4.38 15.84
CA PHE A 252 2.67 -4.95 15.21
C PHE A 252 3.29 -6.05 16.09
N THR A 253 3.41 -5.78 17.39
CA THR A 253 3.92 -6.75 18.37
C THR A 253 3.04 -8.01 18.45
N GLN A 254 1.71 -7.85 18.49
CA GLN A 254 0.78 -8.98 18.49
C GLN A 254 0.82 -9.81 17.21
N ALA A 255 1.12 -9.19 16.08
CA ALA A 255 1.31 -9.87 14.82
C ALA A 255 2.68 -10.59 14.73
N GLY A 256 3.58 -10.37 15.68
CA GLY A 256 4.95 -10.92 15.68
C GLY A 256 5.91 -10.16 14.77
N LEU A 257 5.55 -8.93 14.38
CA LEU A 257 6.37 -8.10 13.49
C LEU A 257 7.37 -7.25 14.29
N ARG A 258 8.56 -7.12 13.73
CA ARG A 258 9.61 -6.24 14.26
C ARG A 258 9.60 -4.90 13.54
N LEU A 259 9.44 -3.81 14.28
CA LEU A 259 9.60 -2.46 13.76
C LEU A 259 11.08 -2.21 13.39
N VAL A 260 11.33 -1.90 12.13
CA VAL A 260 12.68 -1.63 11.59
C VAL A 260 12.96 -0.14 11.57
N ARG A 261 11.97 0.65 11.16
CA ARG A 261 12.06 2.10 11.05
C ARG A 261 10.67 2.73 11.19
N GLU A 262 10.64 3.90 11.76
CA GLU A 262 9.47 4.78 11.75
C GLU A 262 9.86 6.20 11.35
N GLN A 263 8.94 6.93 10.74
CA GLN A 263 9.15 8.30 10.30
C GLN A 263 7.83 9.03 10.17
N VAL A 264 7.76 10.26 10.68
CA VAL A 264 6.64 11.17 10.42
C VAL A 264 6.76 11.72 9.01
N GLN A 265 5.64 11.80 8.30
CA GLN A 265 5.55 12.46 7.00
C GLN A 265 5.46 13.97 7.21
N GLU A 266 6.51 14.67 6.85
CA GLU A 266 6.56 16.11 6.90
C GLU A 266 5.97 16.77 5.65
N GLY A 267 5.61 18.05 5.78
CA GLY A 267 5.20 18.92 4.66
C GLY A 267 3.78 18.72 4.16
N LEU A 268 2.94 17.97 4.87
CA LEU A 268 1.50 17.89 4.59
C LEU A 268 0.78 19.19 4.99
N PRO A 269 -0.38 19.50 4.39
CA PRO A 269 -1.20 20.64 4.77
C PRO A 269 -1.59 20.65 6.25
N GLU A 270 -1.75 21.83 6.81
CA GLU A 270 -2.26 22.01 8.18
C GLU A 270 -3.70 21.49 8.32
N GLY A 271 -4.07 21.08 9.52
CA GLY A 271 -5.42 20.57 9.85
C GLY A 271 -5.62 19.09 9.60
N LEU A 272 -4.63 18.40 9.03
CA LEU A 272 -4.66 16.95 8.89
C LEU A 272 -4.10 16.24 10.14
N TYR A 273 -4.47 14.98 10.31
CA TYR A 273 -3.79 14.12 11.27
C TYR A 273 -2.29 14.03 10.95
N THR A 274 -1.49 13.79 11.98
CA THR A 274 -0.10 13.36 11.77
C THR A 274 -0.11 12.06 10.98
N VAL A 275 0.63 12.03 9.87
CA VAL A 275 0.82 10.80 9.08
C VAL A 275 2.17 10.20 9.42
N LYS A 276 2.19 8.93 9.74
CA LYS A 276 3.41 8.22 10.12
C LYS A 276 3.63 6.98 9.26
N MET A 277 4.88 6.75 8.90
CA MET A 277 5.33 5.57 8.17
C MET A 277 6.04 4.61 9.12
N TYR A 278 5.76 3.32 9.00
CA TYR A 278 6.39 2.24 9.74
C TYR A 278 6.88 1.17 8.77
N ALA A 279 8.12 0.75 8.90
CA ALA A 279 8.67 -0.40 8.18
C ALA A 279 8.78 -1.58 9.12
N LEU A 280 8.26 -2.72 8.71
CA LEU A 280 8.08 -3.91 9.53
C LEU A 280 8.67 -5.15 8.85
N ARG A 281 9.19 -6.06 9.66
CA ARG A 281 9.66 -7.40 9.23
C ARG A 281 9.29 -8.46 10.24
#